data_814350493c84b28b743f7d0a992ea3c0
#
_entry.id   814350493c84b28b743f7d0a992ea3c0
#
_cell.length_a   1.000
_cell.length_b   1.000
_cell.length_c   1.000
_cell.angle_alpha   90.00
_cell.angle_beta   90.00
_cell.angle_gamma   90.00
#
_symmetry.space_group_name_H-M   'P 1'
#
loop_
_entity.id
_entity.type
_entity.pdbx_description
1 polymer ?
#
loop_
_entity_poly.entity_id
_entity_poly.type
_entity_poly.pdbx_seq_one_letter_code
_entity_poly.pdbx_strand_id
1 'polypeptide(L)'
;LQELQAKKVRAIFLTADNKELEEQAKTIRTISEKSRFDSDVLIATAVLDVGVSIKDPDVNQIFIRSYNSEEFLQMLGRLRVPTDARYEGITLFIHKIRKQDVDRRLGQERTYLQILEKARHSQNLDHDIASNEIMFADNCNPGIYNSSHLRRMLLNPRALHRHRELFKRYKGISNAM
;
A
#
# COMPACT_ATOMS: atom_id res chain seq x y z
N LEU A 1 -2.49 -12.47 -13.56
CA LEU A 1 -2.34 -13.87 -13.20
C LEU A 1 -2.74 -14.81 -14.34
N GLN A 2 -3.93 -14.69 -14.91
CA GLN A 2 -4.40 -15.54 -16.01
C GLN A 2 -3.43 -15.58 -17.21
N GLU A 3 -2.86 -14.44 -17.61
CA GLU A 3 -1.88 -14.39 -18.70
C GLU A 3 -0.55 -15.09 -18.37
N LEU A 4 -0.11 -15.02 -17.11
CA LEU A 4 1.09 -15.72 -16.64
C LEU A 4 0.85 -17.23 -16.60
N GLN A 5 -0.32 -17.66 -16.12
CA GLN A 5 -0.72 -19.07 -16.10
C GLN A 5 -0.81 -19.64 -17.52
N ALA A 6 -1.35 -18.89 -18.49
CA ALA A 6 -1.39 -19.29 -19.89
C ALA A 6 0.03 -19.54 -20.47
N LYS A 7 1.05 -18.84 -19.96
CA LYS A 7 2.46 -19.00 -20.32
C LYS A 7 3.20 -20.07 -19.49
N LYS A 8 2.50 -20.83 -18.66
CA LYS A 8 3.07 -21.81 -17.72
C LYS A 8 4.04 -21.22 -16.69
N VAL A 9 3.92 -19.91 -16.40
CA VAL A 9 4.71 -19.23 -15.37
C VAL A 9 4.02 -19.44 -14.02
N ARG A 10 4.75 -19.98 -13.05
CA ARG A 10 4.26 -20.13 -11.68
C ARG A 10 4.33 -18.79 -10.98
N ALA A 11 3.18 -18.15 -10.76
CA ALA A 11 3.09 -16.85 -10.10
C ALA A 11 2.27 -16.95 -8.82
N ILE A 12 2.82 -16.41 -7.74
CA ILE A 12 2.13 -16.29 -6.44
C ILE A 12 1.78 -14.83 -6.21
N PHE A 13 0.56 -14.60 -5.75
CA PHE A 13 0.04 -13.28 -5.43
C PHE A 13 -0.30 -13.18 -3.95
N LEU A 14 0.38 -12.26 -3.24
CA LEU A 14 0.22 -12.03 -1.81
C LEU A 14 -0.38 -10.65 -1.53
N THR A 15 -1.53 -10.64 -0.86
CA THR A 15 -2.21 -9.43 -0.40
C THR A 15 -2.64 -9.59 1.05
N ALA A 16 -3.05 -8.50 1.69
CA ALA A 16 -3.63 -8.56 3.04
C ALA A 16 -4.88 -9.45 3.08
N ASP A 17 -5.67 -9.46 1.99
CA ASP A 17 -6.95 -10.18 1.93
C ASP A 17 -6.77 -11.71 1.74
N ASN A 18 -5.65 -12.15 1.16
CA ASN A 18 -5.41 -13.57 0.85
C ASN A 18 -4.30 -14.23 1.66
N LYS A 19 -3.62 -13.49 2.54
CA LYS A 19 -2.46 -13.98 3.30
C LYS A 19 -2.74 -15.20 4.19
N GLU A 20 -4.00 -15.43 4.55
CA GLU A 20 -4.45 -16.53 5.40
C GLU A 20 -4.85 -17.77 4.59
N LEU A 21 -4.93 -17.68 3.27
CA LEU A 21 -5.14 -18.85 2.44
C LEU A 21 -3.93 -19.79 2.54
N GLU A 22 -4.16 -21.10 2.49
CA GLU A 22 -3.14 -22.12 2.78
C GLU A 22 -1.86 -21.96 1.95
N GLU A 23 -1.98 -21.75 0.65
CA GLU A 23 -0.85 -21.59 -0.27
C GLU A 23 -0.06 -20.30 0.05
N GLN A 24 -0.76 -19.18 0.28
CA GLN A 24 -0.16 -17.89 0.59
C GLN A 24 0.50 -17.91 1.96
N ALA A 25 -0.16 -18.46 2.97
CA ALA A 25 0.40 -18.63 4.31
C ALA A 25 1.66 -19.50 4.30
N LYS A 26 1.67 -20.58 3.52
CA LYS A 26 2.85 -21.43 3.31
C LYS A 26 3.98 -20.64 2.64
N THR A 27 3.66 -19.84 1.62
CA THR A 27 4.65 -19.01 0.92
C THR A 27 5.26 -17.98 1.87
N ILE A 28 4.44 -17.25 2.64
CA ILE A 28 4.91 -16.26 3.63
C ILE A 28 5.84 -16.94 4.65
N ARG A 29 5.48 -18.12 5.16
CA ARG A 29 6.32 -18.90 6.08
C ARG A 29 7.64 -19.29 5.42
N THR A 30 7.62 -19.79 4.19
CA THR A 30 8.83 -20.16 3.45
C THR A 30 9.77 -18.95 3.26
N ILE A 31 9.22 -17.79 2.90
CA ILE A 31 10.02 -16.56 2.77
C ILE A 31 10.61 -16.14 4.11
N SER A 32 9.82 -16.21 5.20
CA SER A 32 10.28 -15.84 6.55
C SER A 32 11.40 -16.75 7.07
N GLU A 33 11.31 -18.06 6.80
CA GLU A 33 12.27 -19.05 7.27
C GLU A 33 13.51 -19.18 6.39
N LYS A 34 13.31 -19.16 5.06
CA LYS A 34 14.37 -19.45 4.08
C LYS A 34 14.87 -18.22 3.32
N SER A 35 14.20 -17.09 3.45
CA SER A 35 14.46 -15.85 2.67
C SER A 35 14.36 -16.07 1.15
N ARG A 36 13.58 -17.05 0.69
CA ARG A 36 13.35 -17.45 -0.71
C ARG A 36 11.90 -17.80 -0.95
N PHE A 37 11.50 -17.86 -2.21
CA PHE A 37 10.17 -18.31 -2.62
C PHE A 37 10.26 -19.34 -3.76
N ASP A 38 9.30 -20.26 -3.79
CA ASP A 38 9.30 -21.41 -4.70
C ASP A 38 8.43 -21.16 -5.96
N SER A 39 8.46 -19.95 -6.51
CA SER A 39 7.71 -19.58 -7.73
C SER A 39 8.59 -18.76 -8.67
N ASP A 40 8.21 -18.74 -9.95
CA ASP A 40 8.94 -17.97 -10.95
C ASP A 40 8.70 -16.46 -10.79
N VAL A 41 7.51 -16.08 -10.26
CA VAL A 41 7.13 -14.69 -10.01
C VAL A 41 6.44 -14.58 -8.66
N LEU A 42 6.89 -13.64 -7.83
CA LEU A 42 6.23 -13.22 -6.61
C LEU A 42 5.66 -11.82 -6.81
N ILE A 43 4.34 -11.69 -6.71
CA ILE A 43 3.64 -10.40 -6.73
C ILE A 43 3.13 -10.15 -5.32
N ALA A 44 3.57 -9.08 -4.69
CA ALA A 44 3.16 -8.75 -3.34
C ALA A 44 2.77 -7.28 -3.19
N THR A 45 1.79 -7.04 -2.34
CA THR A 45 1.48 -5.70 -1.82
C THR A 45 2.25 -5.48 -0.52
N ALA A 46 1.92 -4.45 0.23
CA ALA A 46 2.51 -4.15 1.54
C ALA A 46 2.42 -5.29 2.58
N VAL A 47 1.78 -6.40 2.25
CA VAL A 47 1.71 -7.59 3.14
C VAL A 47 3.08 -8.14 3.52
N LEU A 48 4.11 -7.90 2.70
CA LEU A 48 5.50 -8.29 2.99
C LEU A 48 6.29 -7.20 3.74
N ASP A 49 5.66 -6.10 4.14
CA ASP A 49 6.36 -4.95 4.73
C ASP A 49 6.94 -5.21 6.13
N VAL A 50 6.49 -6.24 6.82
CA VAL A 50 6.93 -6.50 8.20
C VAL A 50 7.85 -7.73 8.26
N GLY A 51 9.13 -7.48 8.52
CA GLY A 51 10.08 -8.53 8.94
C GLY A 51 10.59 -9.49 7.88
N VAL A 52 10.17 -9.34 6.61
CA VAL A 52 10.56 -10.25 5.53
C VAL A 52 11.77 -9.73 4.78
N SER A 53 12.77 -10.59 4.56
CA SER A 53 13.92 -10.34 3.69
C SER A 53 14.02 -11.42 2.64
N ILE A 54 14.24 -11.05 1.40
CA ILE A 54 14.46 -11.98 0.29
C ILE A 54 15.96 -11.97 -0.03
N LYS A 55 16.60 -13.14 0.08
CA LYS A 55 18.02 -13.36 -0.21
C LYS A 55 18.19 -14.41 -1.31
N ASP A 56 17.27 -14.41 -2.25
CA ASP A 56 17.22 -15.37 -3.31
C ASP A 56 18.15 -14.94 -4.47
N PRO A 57 19.23 -15.69 -4.76
CA PRO A 57 20.15 -15.36 -5.83
C PRO A 57 19.54 -15.49 -7.24
N ASP A 58 18.43 -16.21 -7.37
CA ASP A 58 17.75 -16.39 -8.64
C ASP A 58 16.86 -15.18 -9.01
N VAL A 59 16.64 -14.26 -8.06
CA VAL A 59 15.92 -13.01 -8.33
C VAL A 59 16.80 -12.06 -9.14
N ASN A 60 16.49 -11.89 -10.39
CA ASN A 60 17.21 -11.03 -11.34
C ASN A 60 16.40 -9.81 -11.79
N GLN A 61 15.11 -9.73 -11.48
CA GLN A 61 14.24 -8.63 -11.86
C GLN A 61 13.34 -8.19 -10.70
N ILE A 62 13.20 -6.88 -10.54
CA ILE A 62 12.30 -6.26 -9.57
C ILE A 62 11.43 -5.24 -10.29
N PHE A 63 10.13 -5.31 -10.05
CA PHE A 63 9.17 -4.32 -10.52
C PHE A 63 8.57 -3.61 -9.32
N ILE A 64 8.78 -2.32 -9.18
CA ILE A 64 8.18 -1.54 -8.08
C ILE A 64 7.22 -0.49 -8.66
N ARG A 65 6.00 -0.50 -8.10
CA ARG A 65 4.99 0.52 -8.35
C ARG A 65 4.61 1.18 -7.03
N SER A 66 5.19 2.33 -6.75
CA SER A 66 4.80 3.15 -5.60
C SER A 66 4.80 4.63 -5.97
N TYR A 67 3.88 5.39 -5.37
CA TYR A 67 3.80 6.85 -5.46
C TYR A 67 4.51 7.53 -4.27
N ASN A 68 5.02 6.73 -3.33
CA ASN A 68 5.68 7.20 -2.12
C ASN A 68 7.15 6.73 -2.11
N SER A 69 8.08 7.66 -1.99
CA SER A 69 9.51 7.36 -1.96
C SER A 69 9.93 6.49 -0.76
N GLU A 70 9.30 6.65 0.39
CA GLU A 70 9.58 5.83 1.58
C GLU A 70 9.13 4.39 1.34
N GLU A 71 7.91 4.21 0.85
CA GLU A 71 7.35 2.91 0.47
C GLU A 71 8.20 2.23 -0.62
N PHE A 72 8.62 3.00 -1.63
CA PHE A 72 9.53 2.54 -2.68
C PHE A 72 10.84 2.01 -2.09
N LEU A 73 11.48 2.78 -1.20
CA LEU A 73 12.74 2.41 -0.56
C LEU A 73 12.56 1.20 0.37
N GLN A 74 11.42 1.11 1.08
CA GLN A 74 11.11 -0.05 1.91
C GLN A 74 10.96 -1.31 1.06
N MET A 75 10.22 -1.25 -0.05
CA MET A 75 10.06 -2.38 -0.97
C MET A 75 11.40 -2.81 -1.55
N LEU A 76 12.21 -1.86 -2.02
CA LEU A 76 13.55 -2.14 -2.55
C LEU A 76 14.45 -2.76 -1.49
N GLY A 77 14.39 -2.27 -0.24
CA GLY A 77 15.18 -2.76 0.88
C GLY A 77 14.82 -4.17 1.35
N ARG A 78 13.71 -4.76 0.87
CA ARG A 78 13.35 -6.16 1.18
C ARG A 78 14.24 -7.16 0.44
N LEU A 79 14.74 -6.80 -0.73
CA LEU A 79 15.73 -7.59 -1.40
C LEU A 79 17.10 -7.34 -0.80
N ARG A 80 17.70 -8.38 -0.25
CA ARG A 80 19.06 -8.36 0.30
C ARG A 80 19.99 -9.07 -0.67
N VAL A 81 20.69 -8.30 -1.48
CA VAL A 81 21.65 -8.84 -2.44
C VAL A 81 22.78 -9.54 -1.66
N PRO A 82 23.04 -10.84 -1.90
CA PRO A 82 24.20 -11.50 -1.34
C PRO A 82 25.49 -10.79 -1.80
N THR A 83 26.47 -10.70 -0.90
CA THR A 83 27.75 -10.04 -1.20
C THR A 83 28.75 -10.95 -1.89
N ASP A 84 28.37 -12.21 -2.17
CA ASP A 84 29.24 -13.16 -2.85
C ASP A 84 29.24 -12.92 -4.37
N ALA A 85 30.39 -13.21 -5.00
CA ALA A 85 30.72 -12.87 -6.39
C ALA A 85 29.87 -13.55 -7.49
N ARG A 86 28.80 -14.26 -7.13
CA ARG A 86 27.93 -14.97 -8.07
C ARG A 86 26.70 -14.15 -8.55
N TYR A 87 26.59 -12.93 -8.08
CA TYR A 87 25.43 -12.11 -8.38
C TYR A 87 25.66 -11.32 -9.68
N GLU A 88 24.98 -11.71 -10.74
CA GLU A 88 25.12 -11.05 -12.06
C GLU A 88 24.40 -9.69 -12.14
N GLY A 89 23.76 -9.27 -11.06
CA GLY A 89 23.05 -8.00 -10.98
C GLY A 89 21.53 -8.16 -11.04
N ILE A 90 20.85 -7.11 -10.64
CA ILE A 90 19.38 -7.03 -10.63
C ILE A 90 18.94 -5.90 -11.53
N THR A 91 18.01 -6.20 -12.42
CA THR A 91 17.33 -5.17 -13.20
C THR A 91 16.13 -4.63 -12.44
N LEU A 92 16.17 -3.35 -12.11
CA LEU A 92 15.06 -2.66 -11.44
C LEU A 92 14.19 -1.96 -12.47
N PHE A 93 12.93 -2.34 -12.52
CA PHE A 93 11.89 -1.69 -13.33
C PHE A 93 11.05 -0.78 -12.44
N ILE A 94 11.06 0.50 -12.74
CA ILE A 94 10.26 1.50 -12.03
C ILE A 94 9.06 1.86 -12.90
N HIS A 95 7.85 1.71 -12.35
CA HIS A 95 6.65 2.10 -13.08
C HIS A 95 6.61 3.60 -13.31
N LYS A 96 6.52 4.03 -14.56
CA LYS A 96 6.34 5.44 -14.89
C LYS A 96 4.98 5.91 -14.39
N ILE A 97 5.00 6.84 -13.43
CA ILE A 97 3.79 7.46 -12.89
C ILE A 97 3.18 8.34 -13.99
N ARG A 98 1.89 8.16 -14.25
CA ARG A 98 1.14 9.00 -15.20
C ARG A 98 0.53 10.18 -14.46
N LYS A 99 0.51 11.36 -15.10
CA LYS A 99 -0.13 12.55 -14.54
C LYS A 99 -1.58 12.28 -14.09
N GLN A 100 -2.35 11.56 -14.90
CA GLN A 100 -3.75 11.19 -14.57
C GLN A 100 -3.87 10.40 -13.25
N ASP A 101 -2.91 9.52 -12.94
CA ASP A 101 -2.92 8.75 -11.70
C ASP A 101 -2.62 9.64 -10.49
N VAL A 102 -1.72 10.61 -10.67
CA VAL A 102 -1.41 11.61 -9.64
C VAL A 102 -2.62 12.52 -9.41
N ASP A 103 -3.24 13.02 -10.47
CA ASP A 103 -4.39 13.92 -10.39
C ASP A 103 -5.61 13.22 -9.75
N ARG A 104 -5.80 11.94 -10.03
CA ARG A 104 -6.83 11.12 -9.36
C ARG A 104 -6.56 10.99 -7.85
N ARG A 105 -5.32 10.72 -7.45
CA ARG A 105 -4.92 10.67 -6.05
C ARG A 105 -5.10 12.03 -5.37
N LEU A 106 -4.69 13.10 -6.03
CA LEU A 106 -4.88 14.45 -5.55
C LEU A 106 -6.36 14.78 -5.31
N GLY A 107 -7.24 14.35 -6.23
CA GLY A 107 -8.69 14.47 -6.09
C GLY A 107 -9.21 13.71 -4.86
N GLN A 108 -8.77 12.48 -4.64
CA GLN A 108 -9.13 11.68 -3.46
C GLN A 108 -8.69 12.36 -2.15
N GLU A 109 -7.44 12.83 -2.08
CA GLU A 109 -6.93 13.52 -0.89
C GLU A 109 -7.70 14.81 -0.60
N ARG A 110 -8.09 15.56 -1.65
CA ARG A 110 -8.94 16.74 -1.50
C ARG A 110 -10.30 16.38 -0.88
N THR A 111 -10.94 15.33 -1.35
CA THR A 111 -12.22 14.85 -0.81
C THR A 111 -12.08 14.42 0.65
N TYR A 112 -11.03 13.65 0.98
CA TYR A 112 -10.77 13.26 2.36
C TYR A 112 -10.54 14.45 3.28
N LEU A 113 -9.76 15.45 2.85
CA LEU A 113 -9.56 16.65 3.62
C LEU A 113 -10.86 17.42 3.87
N GLN A 114 -11.72 17.55 2.87
CA GLN A 114 -13.02 18.19 3.04
C GLN A 114 -13.89 17.49 4.08
N ILE A 115 -13.91 16.15 4.05
CA ILE A 115 -14.64 15.33 5.03
C ILE A 115 -14.07 15.51 6.43
N LEU A 116 -12.75 15.39 6.57
CA LEU A 116 -12.08 15.51 7.86
C LEU A 116 -12.17 16.90 8.47
N GLU A 117 -12.14 17.97 7.64
CA GLU A 117 -12.35 19.33 8.13
C GLU A 117 -13.80 19.56 8.58
N LYS A 118 -14.79 19.05 7.87
CA LYS A 118 -16.19 19.05 8.34
C LYS A 118 -16.32 18.32 9.67
N ALA A 119 -15.77 17.09 9.77
CA ALA A 119 -15.80 16.31 11.00
C ALA A 119 -15.11 17.01 12.17
N ARG A 120 -14.03 17.77 11.93
CA ARG A 120 -13.34 18.54 12.95
C ARG A 120 -14.20 19.66 13.54
N HIS A 121 -15.04 20.29 12.73
CA HIS A 121 -15.91 21.38 13.12
C HIS A 121 -17.31 20.91 13.57
N SER A 122 -17.59 19.61 13.48
CA SER A 122 -18.84 19.02 13.91
C SER A 122 -18.99 19.12 15.44
N GLN A 123 -20.15 19.56 15.89
CA GLN A 123 -20.54 19.51 17.31
C GLN A 123 -21.10 18.14 17.70
N ASN A 124 -21.68 17.42 16.74
CA ASN A 124 -22.22 16.08 16.94
C ASN A 124 -21.96 15.23 15.71
N LEU A 125 -20.81 14.58 15.68
CA LEU A 125 -20.33 13.80 14.54
C LEU A 125 -21.27 12.62 14.20
N ASP A 126 -21.87 11.99 15.20
CA ASP A 126 -22.83 10.88 14.99
C ASP A 126 -24.08 11.37 14.23
N HIS A 127 -24.60 12.53 14.61
CA HIS A 127 -25.74 13.15 13.96
C HIS A 127 -25.42 13.54 12.53
N ASP A 128 -24.29 14.21 12.30
CA ASP A 128 -23.87 14.71 10.99
C ASP A 128 -23.59 13.57 10.00
N ILE A 129 -23.15 12.42 10.52
CA ILE A 129 -23.01 11.20 9.71
C ILE A 129 -24.37 10.58 9.42
N ALA A 130 -25.24 10.49 10.42
CA ALA A 130 -26.59 9.92 10.26
C ALA A 130 -27.46 10.74 9.29
N SER A 131 -27.29 12.08 9.28
CA SER A 131 -27.97 13.00 8.34
C SER A 131 -27.31 13.11 6.97
N ASN A 132 -26.24 12.37 6.71
CA ASN A 132 -25.40 12.45 5.51
C ASN A 132 -24.74 13.83 5.26
N GLU A 133 -24.65 14.70 6.26
CA GLU A 133 -23.88 15.94 6.17
C GLU A 133 -22.39 15.68 6.08
N ILE A 134 -21.93 14.58 6.72
CA ILE A 134 -20.58 14.05 6.60
C ILE A 134 -20.67 12.66 5.96
N MET A 135 -20.11 12.52 4.76
CA MET A 135 -20.01 11.21 4.11
C MET A 135 -19.12 10.28 4.92
N PHE A 136 -19.70 9.19 5.37
CA PHE A 136 -18.98 8.11 6.03
C PHE A 136 -19.22 6.79 5.30
N ALA A 137 -18.13 6.13 4.91
CA ALA A 137 -18.18 4.76 4.43
C ALA A 137 -17.07 3.98 5.15
N ASP A 138 -17.42 2.89 5.80
CA ASP A 138 -16.56 2.13 6.71
C ASP A 138 -15.15 1.82 6.16
N ASN A 139 -15.02 1.67 4.84
CA ASN A 139 -13.76 1.35 4.20
C ASN A 139 -13.07 2.54 3.49
N CYS A 140 -13.67 3.73 3.52
CA CYS A 140 -13.21 4.87 2.73
C CYS A 140 -12.82 6.09 3.55
N ASN A 141 -12.92 6.04 4.88
CA ASN A 141 -12.72 7.21 5.73
C ASN A 141 -11.63 6.97 6.78
N PRO A 142 -10.35 7.12 6.41
CA PRO A 142 -9.22 6.71 7.25
C PRO A 142 -9.05 7.55 8.53
N GLY A 143 -9.88 8.56 8.73
CA GLY A 143 -9.77 9.47 9.86
C GLY A 143 -10.96 9.50 10.80
N ILE A 144 -12.07 8.85 10.45
CA ILE A 144 -13.26 8.75 11.31
C ILE A 144 -13.44 7.27 11.66
N TYR A 145 -13.63 6.95 12.92
CA TYR A 145 -13.78 5.57 13.37
C TYR A 145 -14.82 5.45 14.48
N ASN A 146 -15.48 4.31 14.55
CA ASN A 146 -16.41 3.99 15.63
C ASN A 146 -15.65 3.53 16.86
N SER A 147 -15.82 4.24 17.96
CA SER A 147 -15.29 3.82 19.25
C SER A 147 -16.30 2.93 19.97
N SER A 148 -16.05 1.63 19.99
CA SER A 148 -16.87 0.65 20.69
C SER A 148 -16.99 0.96 22.20
N HIS A 149 -15.91 1.48 22.79
CA HIS A 149 -15.86 1.86 24.21
C HIS A 149 -16.76 3.08 24.51
N LEU A 150 -16.68 4.12 23.68
CA LEU A 150 -17.46 5.35 23.88
C LEU A 150 -18.81 5.31 23.16
N ARG A 151 -19.08 4.27 22.35
CA ARG A 151 -20.29 4.09 21.54
C ARG A 151 -20.62 5.32 20.68
N ARG A 152 -19.58 5.93 20.09
CA ARG A 152 -19.71 7.11 19.24
C ARG A 152 -18.62 7.17 18.18
N MET A 153 -18.87 7.94 17.12
CA MET A 153 -17.89 8.23 16.07
C MET A 153 -16.85 9.25 16.57
N LEU A 154 -15.60 9.01 16.28
CA LEU A 154 -14.47 9.85 16.65
C LEU A 154 -13.63 10.21 15.45
N LEU A 155 -13.12 11.43 15.45
CA LEU A 155 -12.10 11.89 14.51
C LEU A 155 -10.70 11.56 15.04
N ASN A 156 -9.87 10.95 14.20
CA ASN A 156 -8.46 10.79 14.47
C ASN A 156 -7.71 12.11 14.14
N PRO A 157 -7.17 12.85 15.11
CA PRO A 157 -6.52 14.15 14.85
C PRO A 157 -5.30 14.04 13.93
N ARG A 158 -4.59 12.90 13.96
CA ARG A 158 -3.41 12.65 13.12
C ARG A 158 -3.77 12.42 11.66
N ALA A 159 -4.99 11.95 11.38
CA ALA A 159 -5.44 11.71 10.01
C ALA A 159 -5.50 13.02 9.22
N LEU A 160 -6.03 14.08 9.79
CA LEU A 160 -6.11 15.38 9.13
C LEU A 160 -4.72 15.90 8.75
N HIS A 161 -3.74 15.81 9.67
CA HIS A 161 -2.35 16.19 9.37
C HIS A 161 -1.77 15.33 8.24
N ARG A 162 -1.91 14.01 8.33
CA ARG A 162 -1.42 13.08 7.32
C ARG A 162 -1.97 13.39 5.92
N HIS A 163 -3.28 13.58 5.80
CA HIS A 163 -3.92 13.87 4.51
C HIS A 163 -3.53 15.24 3.96
N ARG A 164 -3.29 16.24 4.81
CA ARG A 164 -2.74 17.53 4.37
C ARG A 164 -1.35 17.39 3.76
N GLU A 165 -0.48 16.60 4.37
CA GLU A 165 0.87 16.34 3.85
C GLU A 165 0.82 15.55 2.54
N LEU A 166 -0.03 14.52 2.44
CA LEU A 166 -0.24 13.78 1.20
C LEU A 166 -0.77 14.69 0.08
N PHE A 167 -1.74 15.55 0.37
CA PHE A 167 -2.28 16.51 -0.60
C PHE A 167 -1.20 17.46 -1.10
N LYS A 168 -0.38 18.04 -0.23
CA LYS A 168 0.74 18.91 -0.62
C LYS A 168 1.73 18.16 -1.52
N ARG A 169 2.07 16.93 -1.16
CA ARG A 169 2.99 16.06 -1.93
C ARG A 169 2.44 15.81 -3.34
N TYR A 170 1.21 15.32 -3.47
CA TYR A 170 0.61 15.04 -4.78
C TYR A 170 0.44 16.31 -5.62
N LYS A 171 0.08 17.45 -5.01
CA LYS A 171 0.01 18.73 -5.68
C LYS A 171 1.37 19.16 -6.23
N GLY A 172 2.44 18.98 -5.46
CA GLY A 172 3.81 19.25 -5.92
C GLY A 172 4.21 18.39 -7.10
N ILE A 173 3.91 17.08 -7.05
CA ILE A 173 4.19 16.15 -8.17
C ILE A 173 3.37 16.53 -9.41
N SER A 174 2.07 16.79 -9.27
CA SER A 174 1.20 17.16 -10.40
C SER A 174 1.66 18.42 -11.09
N ASN A 175 2.13 19.43 -10.33
CA ASN A 175 2.63 20.67 -10.90
C ASN A 175 3.99 20.54 -11.60
N ALA A 176 4.78 19.51 -11.26
CA ALA A 176 6.08 19.25 -11.84
C ALA A 176 6.03 18.37 -13.11
N MET A 177 4.87 17.82 -13.44
CA MET A 177 4.60 16.96 -14.61
C MET A 177 3.95 17.74 -15.76
#